data_a613e978aa8db1013eade4d46228f3b2
#
_entry.id   a613e978aa8db1013eade4d46228f3b2
#
_cell.length_a   1.000
_cell.length_b   1.000
_cell.length_c   1.000
_cell.angle_alpha   90.00
_cell.angle_beta   90.00
_cell.angle_gamma   90.00
#
_symmetry.space_group_name_H-M   'P 1'
#
loop_
_entity.id
_entity.type
_entity.pdbx_description
1 polymer ?
#
loop_
_entity_poly.entity_id
_entity_poly.type
_entity_poly.pdbx_seq_one_letter_code
_entity_poly.pdbx_strand_id
1 'polypeptide(L)'
;MNSKKIIKVFVNYLSKLTVEQEDVVGVDITPNCIRVAQLSSAKKKWTLTKVGYKYIDGGSNHSIIETPESYVNKLVQLITASKIKTKNAAVSIPVSSAIIKVVPLPLMTDEELKVAIASDSLWENAVQLADNLEDYSIFWQVLKRDTAENQMHLLFVASKLDDIDNYLNIVRQAGLNPVVVDVRCFATRNALALRTDLTKSDSPVAIVEFGAFENYILILHKDSPFISDIYLSEKDRNTLMDQDSTDEQVMGISNRFSMQVNQMISSYTAKYKTQQIETLLISSSMPNIERTVVNFNEALPKINVEVFDSLLNVEVPENLQEKSTAELNSSIFSSALGLATRKLDVFGYYEYVTGTNNINLLPNRDSVKNQEKMKFLSR
;
A
#
# COMPACT_ATOMS: atom_id res chain seq x y z
N MET A 1 -39.30 -9.92 5.77
CA MET A 1 -37.93 -9.68 6.29
C MET A 1 -37.00 -9.57 5.09
N ASN A 2 -36.26 -8.47 4.92
CA ASN A 2 -35.58 -8.12 3.67
C ASN A 2 -34.44 -9.13 3.39
N SER A 3 -34.45 -9.80 2.24
CA SER A 3 -33.46 -10.80 1.79
C SER A 3 -32.00 -10.34 2.06
N LYS A 4 -31.70 -9.06 1.82
CA LYS A 4 -30.39 -8.44 2.12
C LYS A 4 -30.03 -8.49 3.61
N LYS A 5 -31.01 -8.43 4.52
CA LYS A 5 -30.78 -8.46 5.96
C LYS A 5 -30.47 -9.88 6.46
N ILE A 6 -31.08 -10.89 5.85
CA ILE A 6 -30.80 -12.30 6.14
C ILE A 6 -29.41 -12.69 5.63
N ILE A 7 -29.06 -12.30 4.41
CA ILE A 7 -27.73 -12.53 3.84
C ILE A 7 -26.65 -11.88 4.70
N LYS A 8 -26.85 -10.63 5.14
CA LYS A 8 -25.92 -9.93 6.02
C LYS A 8 -25.70 -10.60 7.38
N VAL A 9 -26.77 -11.15 7.98
CA VAL A 9 -26.67 -11.89 9.24
C VAL A 9 -25.96 -13.22 9.06
N PHE A 10 -26.25 -13.94 7.98
CA PHE A 10 -25.60 -15.21 7.65
C PHE A 10 -24.10 -15.03 7.31
N VAL A 11 -23.77 -14.03 6.52
CA VAL A 11 -22.38 -13.67 6.19
C VAL A 11 -21.62 -13.22 7.46
N ASN A 12 -22.28 -12.49 8.35
CA ASN A 12 -21.69 -12.06 9.63
C ASN A 12 -21.43 -13.25 10.59
N TYR A 13 -22.26 -14.29 10.51
CA TYR A 13 -22.06 -15.53 11.26
C TYR A 13 -20.90 -16.35 10.68
N LEU A 14 -20.86 -16.50 9.36
CA LEU A 14 -19.78 -17.21 8.67
C LEU A 14 -18.42 -16.50 8.87
N SER A 15 -18.36 -15.17 8.79
CA SER A 15 -17.12 -14.43 8.99
C SER A 15 -16.54 -14.63 10.41
N LYS A 16 -17.39 -14.79 11.44
CA LYS A 16 -16.93 -15.12 12.80
C LYS A 16 -16.29 -16.49 12.91
N LEU A 17 -16.72 -17.45 12.08
CA LEU A 17 -16.16 -18.80 12.04
C LEU A 17 -14.87 -18.88 11.22
N THR A 18 -14.63 -17.91 10.32
CA THR A 18 -13.48 -17.89 9.40
C THR A 18 -12.35 -16.95 9.82
N VAL A 19 -12.54 -16.17 10.88
CA VAL A 19 -11.59 -15.11 11.31
C VAL A 19 -10.13 -15.58 11.34
N GLU A 20 -9.85 -16.76 11.90
CA GLU A 20 -8.47 -17.27 11.95
C GLU A 20 -7.93 -17.72 10.58
N GLN A 21 -8.81 -18.07 9.64
CA GLN A 21 -8.41 -18.51 8.29
C GLN A 21 -8.28 -17.33 7.32
N GLU A 22 -8.95 -16.23 7.60
CA GLU A 22 -8.93 -15.02 6.78
C GLU A 22 -7.84 -14.03 7.20
N ASP A 23 -7.23 -14.24 8.37
CA ASP A 23 -6.13 -13.40 8.84
C ASP A 23 -4.91 -13.54 7.92
N VAL A 24 -4.32 -12.40 7.58
CA VAL A 24 -3.12 -12.33 6.75
C VAL A 24 -1.97 -11.71 7.54
N VAL A 25 -0.75 -12.06 7.15
CA VAL A 25 0.44 -11.30 7.49
C VAL A 25 0.74 -10.33 6.36
N GLY A 26 0.93 -9.06 6.68
CA GLY A 26 1.46 -8.08 5.74
C GLY A 26 2.96 -8.30 5.57
N VAL A 27 3.42 -8.45 4.32
CA VAL A 27 4.82 -8.68 3.96
C VAL A 27 5.25 -7.60 2.98
N ASP A 28 6.11 -6.71 3.42
CA ASP A 28 6.72 -5.67 2.60
C ASP A 28 8.18 -6.04 2.30
N ILE A 29 8.51 -6.17 1.01
CA ILE A 29 9.83 -6.57 0.54
C ILE A 29 10.44 -5.40 -0.24
N THR A 30 11.54 -4.87 0.27
CA THR A 30 12.39 -3.88 -0.40
C THR A 30 13.75 -4.50 -0.72
N PRO A 31 14.55 -3.92 -1.62
CA PRO A 31 15.87 -4.48 -1.94
C PRO A 31 16.78 -4.69 -0.73
N ASN A 32 16.68 -3.87 0.30
CA ASN A 32 17.56 -3.96 1.49
C ASN A 32 16.89 -4.52 2.74
N CYS A 33 15.56 -4.71 2.76
CA CYS A 33 14.87 -5.07 3.99
C CYS A 33 13.54 -5.77 3.72
N ILE A 34 13.20 -6.73 4.56
CA ILE A 34 11.87 -7.33 4.63
C ILE A 34 11.23 -6.92 5.94
N ARG A 35 9.96 -6.50 5.88
CA ARG A 35 9.15 -6.13 7.03
C ARG A 35 7.89 -6.95 7.07
N VAL A 36 7.46 -7.34 8.26
CA VAL A 36 6.20 -8.05 8.46
C VAL A 36 5.40 -7.42 9.57
N ALA A 37 4.09 -7.43 9.41
CA ALA A 37 3.16 -7.02 10.46
C ALA A 37 1.92 -7.90 10.45
N GLN A 38 1.28 -8.08 11.60
CA GLN A 38 -0.02 -8.72 11.73
C GLN A 38 -0.86 -7.92 12.70
N LEU A 39 -2.09 -7.62 12.28
CA LEU A 39 -3.07 -6.87 13.05
C LEU A 39 -4.27 -7.77 13.38
N SER A 40 -4.86 -7.53 14.53
CA SER A 40 -6.20 -8.02 14.85
C SER A 40 -7.15 -6.84 15.01
N SER A 41 -8.42 -7.03 14.68
CA SER A 41 -9.44 -5.99 14.89
C SER A 41 -10.57 -6.52 15.76
N ALA A 42 -10.89 -5.80 16.83
CA ALA A 42 -12.04 -6.08 17.68
C ALA A 42 -12.80 -4.78 17.96
N LYS A 43 -14.13 -4.76 17.78
CA LYS A 43 -14.99 -3.60 18.04
C LYS A 43 -14.48 -2.30 17.40
N LYS A 44 -13.99 -2.37 16.17
CA LYS A 44 -13.39 -1.25 15.40
C LYS A 44 -12.06 -0.71 15.96
N LYS A 45 -11.42 -1.40 16.89
CA LYS A 45 -10.08 -1.09 17.36
C LYS A 45 -9.09 -2.07 16.73
N TRP A 46 -7.95 -1.57 16.33
CA TRP A 46 -6.85 -2.35 15.78
C TRP A 46 -5.79 -2.57 16.85
N THR A 47 -5.28 -3.78 16.94
CA THR A 47 -4.21 -4.15 17.87
C THR A 47 -3.08 -4.81 17.07
N LEU A 48 -1.85 -4.35 17.27
CA LEU A 48 -0.66 -4.96 16.71
C LEU A 48 -0.39 -6.30 17.41
N THR A 49 -0.42 -7.39 16.65
CA THR A 49 -0.18 -8.73 17.23
C THR A 49 1.21 -9.25 16.93
N LYS A 50 1.77 -8.92 15.78
CA LYS A 50 3.13 -9.27 15.35
C LYS A 50 3.73 -8.14 14.55
N VAL A 51 5.04 -7.94 14.71
CA VAL A 51 5.84 -7.02 13.92
C VAL A 51 7.29 -7.50 13.91
N GLY A 52 7.99 -7.22 12.83
CA GLY A 52 9.41 -7.49 12.74
C GLY A 52 9.98 -7.09 11.39
N TYR A 53 11.30 -7.01 11.33
CA TYR A 53 12.04 -6.71 10.11
C TYR A 53 13.38 -7.45 10.08
N LYS A 54 13.93 -7.60 8.88
CA LYS A 54 15.28 -8.11 8.66
C LYS A 54 15.91 -7.43 7.46
N TYR A 55 17.12 -6.95 7.63
CA TYR A 55 17.94 -6.45 6.53
C TYR A 55 18.45 -7.60 5.67
N ILE A 56 18.56 -7.34 4.38
CA ILE A 56 19.20 -8.23 3.42
C ILE A 56 20.69 -7.97 3.46
N ASP A 57 21.49 -9.02 3.62
CA ASP A 57 22.94 -8.91 3.67
C ASP A 57 23.49 -8.49 2.29
N GLY A 58 24.47 -7.56 2.27
CA GLY A 58 25.15 -7.14 1.04
C GLY A 58 24.77 -5.75 0.48
N GLY A 59 23.90 -5.01 1.18
CA GLY A 59 23.63 -3.60 0.87
C GLY A 59 22.82 -3.36 -0.40
N SER A 60 23.04 -2.22 -1.05
CA SER A 60 22.26 -1.73 -2.20
C SER A 60 22.39 -2.54 -3.51
N ASN A 61 23.28 -3.51 -3.55
CA ASN A 61 23.55 -4.32 -4.76
C ASN A 61 22.64 -5.56 -4.87
N HIS A 62 21.76 -5.82 -3.91
CA HIS A 62 20.85 -6.95 -3.98
C HIS A 62 19.63 -6.64 -4.84
N SER A 63 19.38 -7.52 -5.77
CA SER A 63 18.18 -7.53 -6.61
C SER A 63 17.30 -8.71 -6.18
N ILE A 64 16.01 -8.46 -6.02
CA ILE A 64 14.99 -9.49 -5.78
C ILE A 64 15.02 -10.56 -6.88
N ILE A 65 15.39 -10.16 -8.09
CA ILE A 65 15.48 -11.05 -9.26
C ILE A 65 16.75 -11.88 -9.25
N GLU A 66 17.90 -11.28 -8.88
CA GLU A 66 19.22 -11.94 -8.98
C GLU A 66 19.52 -12.84 -7.79
N THR A 67 19.00 -12.52 -6.60
CA THR A 67 19.30 -13.25 -5.36
C THR A 67 18.06 -13.60 -4.56
N PRO A 68 17.01 -14.23 -5.16
CA PRO A 68 15.74 -14.49 -4.47
C PRO A 68 15.90 -15.36 -3.22
N GLU A 69 16.86 -16.29 -3.19
CA GLU A 69 17.10 -17.18 -2.04
C GLU A 69 17.46 -16.40 -0.76
N SER A 70 18.17 -15.27 -0.88
CA SER A 70 18.51 -14.43 0.26
C SER A 70 17.24 -13.88 0.91
N TYR A 71 16.28 -13.45 0.10
CA TYR A 71 14.99 -12.95 0.58
C TYR A 71 14.14 -14.07 1.19
N VAL A 72 14.08 -15.23 0.54
CA VAL A 72 13.38 -16.41 1.07
C VAL A 72 13.90 -16.77 2.46
N ASN A 73 15.23 -16.92 2.61
CA ASN A 73 15.85 -17.29 3.86
C ASN A 73 15.58 -16.25 4.96
N LYS A 74 15.67 -14.96 4.66
CA LYS A 74 15.39 -13.87 5.61
C LYS A 74 13.91 -13.85 6.00
N LEU A 75 13.00 -14.07 5.05
CA LEU A 75 11.56 -14.12 5.33
C LEU A 75 11.20 -15.31 6.22
N VAL A 76 11.75 -16.50 5.97
CA VAL A 76 11.57 -17.69 6.83
C VAL A 76 12.04 -17.41 8.25
N GLN A 77 13.25 -16.82 8.41
CA GLN A 77 13.78 -16.46 9.72
C GLN A 77 12.88 -15.42 10.41
N LEU A 78 12.37 -14.44 9.68
CA LEU A 78 11.53 -13.37 10.23
C LEU A 78 10.17 -13.90 10.69
N ILE A 79 9.52 -14.77 9.91
CA ILE A 79 8.26 -15.44 10.27
C ILE A 79 8.44 -16.24 11.56
N THR A 80 9.54 -17.02 11.64
CA THR A 80 9.85 -17.85 12.80
C THR A 80 10.11 -17.01 14.05
N ALA A 81 10.97 -15.99 13.94
CA ALA A 81 11.31 -15.09 15.04
C ALA A 81 10.12 -14.26 15.54
N SER A 82 9.23 -13.87 14.66
CA SER A 82 8.00 -13.13 14.99
C SER A 82 6.86 -14.05 15.46
N LYS A 83 7.05 -15.38 15.44
CA LYS A 83 6.04 -16.38 15.82
C LYS A 83 4.72 -16.18 15.07
N ILE A 84 4.80 -15.92 13.75
CA ILE A 84 3.64 -15.77 12.87
C ILE A 84 3.09 -17.17 12.58
N LYS A 85 1.79 -17.36 12.80
CA LYS A 85 1.12 -18.66 12.62
C LYS A 85 0.29 -18.73 11.35
N THR A 86 -0.27 -17.61 10.91
CA THR A 86 -1.05 -17.58 9.66
C THR A 86 -0.17 -17.96 8.47
N LYS A 87 -0.77 -18.65 7.53
CA LYS A 87 -0.11 -18.97 6.24
C LYS A 87 -0.46 -18.00 5.14
N ASN A 88 -1.55 -17.23 5.30
CA ASN A 88 -1.96 -16.26 4.29
C ASN A 88 -1.12 -14.99 4.39
N ALA A 89 -0.66 -14.50 3.25
CA ALA A 89 0.13 -13.28 3.16
C ALA A 89 -0.49 -12.28 2.18
N ALA A 90 -0.48 -11.01 2.57
CA ALA A 90 -0.62 -9.89 1.67
C ALA A 90 0.76 -9.31 1.40
N VAL A 91 1.12 -9.12 0.13
CA VAL A 91 2.43 -8.59 -0.28
C VAL A 91 2.24 -7.35 -1.12
N SER A 92 3.19 -6.41 -1.07
CA SER A 92 3.20 -5.24 -1.95
C SER A 92 4.31 -5.34 -2.99
N ILE A 93 4.00 -4.84 -4.19
CA ILE A 93 5.00 -4.54 -5.23
C ILE A 93 5.37 -3.06 -5.19
N PRO A 94 6.53 -2.66 -5.74
CA PRO A 94 6.91 -1.25 -5.85
C PRO A 94 5.94 -0.44 -6.70
N VAL A 95 5.85 0.87 -6.44
CA VAL A 95 5.07 1.80 -7.27
C VAL A 95 5.60 1.84 -8.69
N SER A 96 6.92 1.77 -8.88
CA SER A 96 7.58 1.73 -10.18
C SER A 96 7.25 0.50 -11.03
N SER A 97 6.78 -0.59 -10.43
CA SER A 97 6.30 -1.80 -11.14
C SER A 97 4.82 -1.73 -11.48
N ALA A 98 4.13 -0.64 -11.17
CA ALA A 98 2.69 -0.50 -11.39
C ALA A 98 2.35 0.68 -12.29
N ILE A 99 1.38 0.49 -13.18
CA ILE A 99 0.74 1.55 -13.94
C ILE A 99 -0.51 1.96 -13.14
N ILE A 100 -0.54 3.19 -12.66
CA ILE A 100 -1.64 3.70 -11.85
C ILE A 100 -2.22 4.93 -12.57
N LYS A 101 -3.48 4.88 -12.95
CA LYS A 101 -4.17 5.98 -13.63
C LYS A 101 -5.59 6.16 -13.10
N VAL A 102 -6.03 7.41 -13.01
CA VAL A 102 -7.44 7.74 -12.86
C VAL A 102 -7.95 8.16 -14.24
N VAL A 103 -8.82 7.34 -14.81
CA VAL A 103 -9.30 7.47 -16.18
C VAL A 103 -10.72 8.05 -16.16
N PRO A 104 -10.97 9.21 -16.81
CA PRO A 104 -12.32 9.70 -17.02
C PRO A 104 -12.99 8.90 -18.16
N LEU A 105 -14.19 8.40 -17.89
CA LEU A 105 -15.01 7.66 -18.85
C LEU A 105 -16.40 8.30 -18.93
N PRO A 106 -17.16 8.10 -20.02
CA PRO A 106 -18.58 8.42 -20.06
C PRO A 106 -19.32 7.73 -18.92
N LEU A 107 -20.38 8.35 -18.40
CA LEU A 107 -21.20 7.74 -17.37
C LEU A 107 -21.85 6.47 -17.90
N MET A 108 -21.65 5.36 -17.20
CA MET A 108 -22.17 4.03 -17.56
C MET A 108 -22.83 3.39 -16.35
N THR A 109 -23.80 2.51 -16.58
CA THR A 109 -24.31 1.58 -15.60
C THR A 109 -23.27 0.50 -15.25
N ASP A 110 -23.50 -0.29 -14.21
CA ASP A 110 -22.57 -1.37 -13.85
C ASP A 110 -22.52 -2.47 -14.92
N GLU A 111 -23.63 -2.71 -15.61
CA GLU A 111 -23.74 -3.67 -16.71
C GLU A 111 -22.94 -3.20 -17.95
N GLU A 112 -23.12 -1.95 -18.34
CA GLU A 112 -22.38 -1.35 -19.47
C GLU A 112 -20.88 -1.29 -19.17
N LEU A 113 -20.51 -0.92 -17.95
CA LEU A 113 -19.10 -0.88 -17.51
C LEU A 113 -18.46 -2.27 -17.58
N LYS A 114 -19.14 -3.33 -17.14
CA LYS A 114 -18.64 -4.71 -17.25
C LYS A 114 -18.35 -5.12 -18.69
N VAL A 115 -19.20 -4.74 -19.61
CA VAL A 115 -19.01 -5.02 -21.04
C VAL A 115 -17.85 -4.19 -21.61
N ALA A 116 -17.79 -2.89 -21.27
CA ALA A 116 -16.72 -2.02 -21.73
C ALA A 116 -15.34 -2.45 -21.26
N ILE A 117 -15.23 -2.87 -19.98
CA ILE A 117 -13.98 -3.33 -19.36
C ILE A 117 -13.48 -4.66 -19.96
N ALA A 118 -14.37 -5.52 -20.40
CA ALA A 118 -14.02 -6.75 -21.08
C ALA A 118 -13.45 -6.53 -22.50
N SER A 119 -13.49 -5.28 -23.00
CA SER A 119 -12.95 -4.93 -24.30
C SER A 119 -11.53 -4.37 -24.17
N ASP A 120 -10.57 -5.00 -24.81
CA ASP A 120 -9.17 -4.55 -24.86
C ASP A 120 -9.02 -3.13 -25.38
N SER A 121 -9.90 -2.73 -26.32
CA SER A 121 -9.90 -1.39 -26.90
C SER A 121 -10.14 -0.26 -25.88
N LEU A 122 -10.83 -0.52 -24.76
CA LEU A 122 -10.99 0.47 -23.70
C LEU A 122 -9.63 0.79 -23.07
N TRP A 123 -8.84 -0.25 -22.75
CA TRP A 123 -7.57 -0.11 -22.07
C TRP A 123 -6.47 0.41 -22.99
N GLU A 124 -6.43 -0.05 -24.24
CA GLU A 124 -5.52 0.48 -25.26
C GLU A 124 -5.68 1.99 -25.45
N ASN A 125 -6.92 2.47 -25.55
CA ASN A 125 -7.19 3.89 -25.73
C ASN A 125 -7.01 4.72 -24.44
N ALA A 126 -7.41 4.18 -23.30
CA ALA A 126 -7.42 4.92 -22.03
C ALA A 126 -6.08 4.93 -21.32
N VAL A 127 -5.29 3.85 -21.42
CA VAL A 127 -4.09 3.65 -20.60
C VAL A 127 -2.80 3.64 -21.42
N GLN A 128 -2.85 3.27 -22.70
CA GLN A 128 -1.69 3.17 -23.59
C GLN A 128 -0.61 2.24 -23.01
N LEU A 129 -0.96 0.97 -22.83
CA LEU A 129 -0.02 -0.06 -22.39
C LEU A 129 1.03 -0.29 -23.48
N ALA A 130 2.27 -0.56 -23.07
CA ALA A 130 3.37 -0.81 -24.01
C ALA A 130 3.37 -2.25 -24.59
N ASP A 131 2.79 -3.19 -23.84
CA ASP A 131 2.76 -4.62 -24.18
C ASP A 131 1.29 -5.11 -24.23
N ASN A 132 1.09 -6.38 -24.53
CA ASN A 132 -0.24 -6.99 -24.61
C ASN A 132 -0.93 -7.00 -23.24
N LEU A 133 -2.24 -6.84 -23.24
CA LEU A 133 -3.05 -6.82 -22.02
C LEU A 133 -2.91 -8.11 -21.20
N GLU A 134 -2.70 -9.24 -21.88
CA GLU A 134 -2.52 -10.57 -21.28
C GLU A 134 -1.26 -10.68 -20.42
N ASP A 135 -0.26 -9.82 -20.64
CA ASP A 135 0.98 -9.78 -19.88
C ASP A 135 0.83 -9.07 -18.54
N TYR A 136 -0.37 -8.52 -18.25
CA TYR A 136 -0.63 -7.74 -17.05
C TYR A 136 -1.69 -8.39 -16.15
N SER A 137 -1.49 -8.24 -14.85
CA SER A 137 -2.59 -8.34 -13.89
C SER A 137 -3.22 -6.97 -13.72
N ILE A 138 -4.54 -6.89 -13.85
CA ILE A 138 -5.28 -5.64 -13.85
C ILE A 138 -6.29 -5.61 -12.71
N PHE A 139 -6.34 -4.48 -12.04
CA PHE A 139 -7.38 -4.11 -11.09
C PHE A 139 -8.00 -2.78 -11.52
N TRP A 140 -9.30 -2.65 -11.32
CA TRP A 140 -10.02 -1.40 -11.55
C TRP A 140 -11.10 -1.19 -10.51
N GLN A 141 -11.42 0.09 -10.26
CA GLN A 141 -12.47 0.49 -9.32
C GLN A 141 -13.08 1.82 -9.72
N VAL A 142 -14.39 1.93 -9.63
CA VAL A 142 -15.09 3.22 -9.80
C VAL A 142 -14.83 4.08 -8.55
N LEU A 143 -14.23 5.25 -8.75
CA LEU A 143 -14.00 6.23 -7.70
C LEU A 143 -15.17 7.18 -7.52
N LYS A 144 -15.72 7.68 -8.64
CA LYS A 144 -16.79 8.67 -8.66
C LYS A 144 -17.66 8.50 -9.90
N ARG A 145 -18.96 8.70 -9.74
CA ARG A 145 -19.90 8.93 -10.83
C ARG A 145 -20.45 10.35 -10.72
N ASP A 146 -20.26 11.15 -11.77
CA ASP A 146 -20.72 12.53 -11.87
C ASP A 146 -21.84 12.61 -12.88
N THR A 147 -23.09 12.61 -12.39
CA THR A 147 -24.27 12.66 -13.25
C THR A 147 -24.47 14.04 -13.90
N ALA A 148 -23.93 15.11 -13.27
CA ALA A 148 -24.04 16.46 -13.81
C ALA A 148 -23.14 16.66 -15.03
N GLU A 149 -21.95 16.07 -15.01
CA GLU A 149 -20.99 16.13 -16.12
C GLU A 149 -21.10 14.94 -17.08
N ASN A 150 -22.01 13.99 -16.81
CA ASN A 150 -22.17 12.74 -17.57
C ASN A 150 -20.86 11.96 -17.68
N GLN A 151 -20.08 11.94 -16.59
CA GLN A 151 -18.77 11.30 -16.52
C GLN A 151 -18.64 10.41 -15.27
N MET A 152 -17.74 9.44 -15.35
CA MET A 152 -17.28 8.66 -14.22
C MET A 152 -15.75 8.60 -14.21
N HIS A 153 -15.19 8.44 -13.02
CA HIS A 153 -13.75 8.29 -12.84
C HIS A 153 -13.44 6.87 -12.37
N LEU A 154 -12.57 6.20 -13.11
CA LEU A 154 -12.15 4.83 -12.84
C LEU A 154 -10.70 4.83 -12.40
N LEU A 155 -10.40 4.24 -11.25
CA LEU A 155 -9.02 3.88 -10.90
C LEU A 155 -8.65 2.64 -11.70
N PHE A 156 -7.55 2.73 -12.42
CA PHE A 156 -6.92 1.63 -13.12
C PHE A 156 -5.55 1.36 -12.51
N VAL A 157 -5.28 0.12 -12.17
CA VAL A 157 -3.98 -0.33 -11.67
C VAL A 157 -3.60 -1.60 -12.40
N ALA A 158 -2.40 -1.63 -12.97
CA ALA A 158 -1.87 -2.80 -13.65
C ALA A 158 -0.38 -3.00 -13.33
N SER A 159 0.06 -4.25 -13.34
CA SER A 159 1.48 -4.60 -13.25
C SER A 159 1.75 -5.83 -14.10
N LYS A 160 2.97 -5.93 -14.63
CA LYS A 160 3.39 -7.09 -15.39
C LYS A 160 3.36 -8.34 -14.52
N LEU A 161 2.91 -9.45 -15.10
CA LEU A 161 2.85 -10.74 -14.41
C LEU A 161 4.23 -11.18 -13.91
N ASP A 162 5.28 -10.97 -14.71
CA ASP A 162 6.65 -11.31 -14.33
C ASP A 162 7.12 -10.53 -13.10
N ASP A 163 6.80 -9.23 -13.03
CA ASP A 163 7.15 -8.41 -11.86
C ASP A 163 6.45 -8.91 -10.60
N ILE A 164 5.17 -9.26 -10.71
CA ILE A 164 4.39 -9.82 -9.60
C ILE A 164 4.95 -11.18 -9.18
N ASP A 165 5.27 -12.06 -10.13
CA ASP A 165 5.73 -13.42 -9.85
C ASP A 165 7.06 -13.44 -9.11
N ASN A 166 7.95 -12.48 -9.31
CA ASN A 166 9.18 -12.34 -8.53
C ASN A 166 8.91 -12.25 -7.02
N TYR A 167 7.93 -11.45 -6.61
CA TYR A 167 7.52 -11.31 -5.20
C TYR A 167 6.75 -12.53 -4.72
N LEU A 168 5.82 -13.05 -5.52
CA LEU A 168 5.03 -14.22 -5.18
C LEU A 168 5.90 -15.46 -4.93
N ASN A 169 6.94 -15.65 -5.73
CA ASN A 169 7.86 -16.78 -5.60
C ASN A 169 8.62 -16.75 -4.27
N ILE A 170 9.09 -15.58 -3.83
CA ILE A 170 9.74 -15.43 -2.51
C ILE A 170 8.75 -15.81 -1.40
N VAL A 171 7.53 -15.31 -1.45
CA VAL A 171 6.50 -15.54 -0.43
C VAL A 171 6.11 -17.02 -0.39
N ARG A 172 5.91 -17.66 -1.56
CA ARG A 172 5.56 -19.09 -1.66
C ARG A 172 6.70 -20.00 -1.16
N GLN A 173 7.93 -19.72 -1.56
CA GLN A 173 9.09 -20.50 -1.13
C GLN A 173 9.37 -20.35 0.38
N ALA A 174 8.99 -19.21 0.98
CA ALA A 174 9.04 -19.03 2.44
C ALA A 174 7.92 -19.78 3.18
N GLY A 175 7.07 -20.53 2.48
CA GLY A 175 6.00 -21.36 3.07
C GLY A 175 4.72 -20.58 3.40
N LEU A 176 4.55 -19.40 2.82
CA LEU A 176 3.32 -18.61 2.91
C LEU A 176 2.47 -18.77 1.63
N ASN A 177 1.16 -18.52 1.78
CA ASN A 177 0.19 -18.50 0.71
C ASN A 177 -0.15 -17.04 0.37
N PRO A 178 0.33 -16.48 -0.75
CA PRO A 178 -0.03 -15.13 -1.12
C PRO A 178 -1.49 -15.07 -1.56
N VAL A 179 -2.29 -14.24 -0.89
CA VAL A 179 -3.73 -14.08 -1.14
C VAL A 179 -4.09 -12.67 -1.62
N VAL A 180 -3.18 -11.71 -1.42
CA VAL A 180 -3.30 -10.32 -1.88
C VAL A 180 -1.96 -9.86 -2.43
N VAL A 181 -1.99 -9.22 -3.60
CA VAL A 181 -0.89 -8.41 -4.13
C VAL A 181 -1.38 -6.97 -4.25
N ASP A 182 -0.81 -6.09 -3.47
CA ASP A 182 -1.11 -4.66 -3.46
C ASP A 182 0.06 -3.86 -4.05
N VAL A 183 -0.12 -2.57 -4.31
CA VAL A 183 0.99 -1.66 -4.62
C VAL A 183 1.36 -0.90 -3.34
N ARG A 184 2.64 -0.68 -3.09
CA ARG A 184 3.13 -0.11 -1.83
C ARG A 184 2.45 1.20 -1.44
N CYS A 185 2.19 2.12 -2.38
CA CYS A 185 1.50 3.37 -2.09
C CYS A 185 0.08 3.14 -1.54
N PHE A 186 -0.65 2.14 -2.03
CA PHE A 186 -1.98 1.82 -1.53
C PHE A 186 -1.94 1.03 -0.21
N ALA A 187 -0.91 0.23 0.00
CA ALA A 187 -0.65 -0.35 1.31
C ALA A 187 -0.39 0.76 2.35
N THR A 188 0.45 1.75 2.03
CA THR A 188 0.68 2.93 2.88
C THR A 188 -0.61 3.74 3.10
N ARG A 189 -1.44 3.90 2.07
CA ARG A 189 -2.79 4.50 2.21
C ARG A 189 -3.66 3.72 3.19
N ASN A 190 -3.61 2.39 3.18
CA ASN A 190 -4.38 1.57 4.10
C ASN A 190 -3.89 1.73 5.55
N ALA A 191 -2.59 1.93 5.77
CA ALA A 191 -2.07 2.29 7.09
C ALA A 191 -2.57 3.68 7.54
N LEU A 192 -2.64 4.66 6.65
CA LEU A 192 -3.23 5.97 6.97
C LEU A 192 -4.72 5.83 7.35
N ALA A 193 -5.46 4.92 6.75
CA ALA A 193 -6.85 4.66 7.08
C ALA A 193 -7.06 4.08 8.49
N LEU A 194 -6.03 3.52 9.14
CA LEU A 194 -6.06 3.17 10.56
C LEU A 194 -6.10 4.41 11.44
N ARG A 195 -5.48 5.48 10.98
CA ARG A 195 -5.30 6.74 11.69
C ARG A 195 -6.50 7.68 11.53
N THR A 196 -7.10 7.73 10.33
CA THR A 196 -8.17 8.68 9.99
C THR A 196 -9.15 8.10 8.98
N ASP A 197 -10.40 8.57 9.03
CA ASP A 197 -11.41 8.22 8.03
C ASP A 197 -11.23 9.09 6.78
N LEU A 198 -10.57 8.53 5.78
CA LEU A 198 -10.23 9.22 4.53
C LEU A 198 -11.46 9.67 3.72
N THR A 199 -12.62 9.06 3.95
CA THR A 199 -13.85 9.38 3.21
C THR A 199 -14.55 10.63 3.73
N LYS A 200 -14.26 11.01 4.98
CA LYS A 200 -14.89 12.14 5.66
C LYS A 200 -14.08 13.43 5.64
N SER A 201 -12.79 13.35 5.27
CA SER A 201 -11.95 14.54 5.20
C SER A 201 -12.31 15.39 3.98
N ASP A 202 -12.63 16.65 4.18
CA ASP A 202 -12.80 17.61 3.09
C ASP A 202 -11.45 18.15 2.59
N SER A 203 -10.41 18.12 3.42
CA SER A 203 -9.06 18.54 3.05
C SER A 203 -8.25 17.34 2.55
N PRO A 204 -7.47 17.50 1.47
CA PRO A 204 -6.58 16.45 1.00
C PRO A 204 -5.41 16.24 1.97
N VAL A 205 -4.94 14.99 2.07
CA VAL A 205 -3.76 14.61 2.85
C VAL A 205 -2.69 14.11 1.89
N ALA A 206 -1.45 14.52 2.12
CA ALA A 206 -0.31 14.04 1.34
C ALA A 206 0.61 13.15 2.19
N ILE A 207 1.09 12.07 1.57
CA ILE A 207 2.15 11.21 2.08
C ILE A 207 3.30 11.25 1.09
N VAL A 208 4.51 11.44 1.58
CA VAL A 208 5.73 11.29 0.79
C VAL A 208 6.49 10.08 1.29
N GLU A 209 6.78 9.14 0.38
CA GLU A 209 7.82 8.15 0.61
C GLU A 209 9.16 8.76 0.24
N PHE A 210 10.05 8.84 1.21
CA PHE A 210 11.40 9.35 1.06
C PHE A 210 12.37 8.22 1.39
N GLY A 211 12.67 7.38 0.41
CA GLY A 211 13.37 6.12 0.59
C GLY A 211 14.60 5.96 -0.31
N ALA A 212 15.42 4.97 0.02
CA ALA A 212 16.58 4.63 -0.79
C ALA A 212 16.21 4.04 -2.16
N PHE A 213 15.04 3.39 -2.28
CA PHE A 213 14.64 2.64 -3.46
C PHE A 213 13.39 3.18 -4.14
N GLU A 214 12.53 3.85 -3.40
CA GLU A 214 11.32 4.47 -3.92
C GLU A 214 11.16 5.87 -3.35
N ASN A 215 10.72 6.78 -4.20
CA ASN A 215 10.42 8.15 -3.83
C ASN A 215 9.18 8.59 -4.61
N TYR A 216 8.09 8.81 -3.92
CA TYR A 216 6.84 9.25 -4.52
C TYR A 216 6.03 10.13 -3.56
N ILE A 217 5.12 10.90 -4.12
CA ILE A 217 4.05 11.55 -3.38
C ILE A 217 2.73 10.87 -3.67
N LEU A 218 1.98 10.56 -2.62
CA LEU A 218 0.59 10.12 -2.67
C LEU A 218 -0.28 11.21 -2.06
N ILE A 219 -1.18 11.80 -2.85
CA ILE A 219 -2.20 12.74 -2.36
C ILE A 219 -3.55 12.05 -2.39
N LEU A 220 -4.27 12.13 -1.29
CA LEU A 220 -5.58 11.51 -1.11
C LEU A 220 -6.62 12.60 -0.82
N HIS A 221 -7.66 12.66 -1.63
CA HIS A 221 -8.81 13.53 -1.41
C HIS A 221 -10.10 12.72 -1.57
N LYS A 222 -10.86 12.59 -0.48
CA LYS A 222 -12.08 11.75 -0.44
C LYS A 222 -11.83 10.35 -1.02
N ASP A 223 -10.70 9.78 -0.63
CA ASP A 223 -10.23 8.48 -1.08
C ASP A 223 -9.85 8.36 -2.58
N SER A 224 -9.83 9.48 -3.31
CA SER A 224 -9.32 9.52 -4.67
C SER A 224 -7.80 9.73 -4.65
N PRO A 225 -7.00 8.80 -5.21
CA PRO A 225 -5.56 8.88 -5.16
C PRO A 225 -4.99 9.70 -6.32
N PHE A 226 -3.94 10.47 -6.03
CA PHE A 226 -2.99 11.00 -7.00
C PHE A 226 -1.60 10.54 -6.60
N ILE A 227 -0.88 9.90 -7.50
CA ILE A 227 0.48 9.40 -7.26
C ILE A 227 1.40 10.00 -8.31
N SER A 228 2.58 10.42 -7.86
CA SER A 228 3.64 10.90 -8.74
C SER A 228 5.00 10.54 -8.16
N ASP A 229 5.89 10.07 -9.02
CA ASP A 229 7.27 9.81 -8.65
C ASP A 229 8.02 11.12 -8.38
N ILE A 230 8.99 11.06 -7.47
CA ILE A 230 9.88 12.15 -7.15
C ILE A 230 11.31 11.69 -7.44
N TYR A 231 12.04 12.49 -8.20
CA TYR A 231 13.40 12.12 -8.57
C TYR A 231 14.38 12.35 -7.43
N LEU A 232 15.15 11.31 -7.12
CA LEU A 232 16.30 11.36 -6.22
C LEU A 232 17.48 10.67 -6.92
N SER A 233 18.58 11.41 -7.10
CA SER A 233 19.77 10.84 -7.75
C SER A 233 20.42 9.77 -6.86
N GLU A 234 21.14 8.83 -7.49
CA GLU A 234 21.89 7.81 -6.75
C GLU A 234 22.90 8.42 -5.78
N LYS A 235 23.61 9.49 -6.21
CA LYS A 235 24.53 10.23 -5.36
C LYS A 235 23.82 10.81 -4.13
N ASP A 236 22.65 11.42 -4.31
CA ASP A 236 21.88 11.99 -3.19
C ASP A 236 21.40 10.88 -2.25
N ARG A 237 20.94 9.75 -2.77
CA ARG A 237 20.56 8.58 -1.95
C ARG A 237 21.72 8.08 -1.10
N ASN A 238 22.90 7.90 -1.71
CA ASN A 238 24.07 7.42 -1.00
C ASN A 238 24.48 8.40 0.10
N THR A 239 24.43 9.71 -0.15
CA THR A 239 24.68 10.73 0.86
C THR A 239 23.67 10.66 2.01
N LEU A 240 22.38 10.46 1.73
CA LEU A 240 21.35 10.37 2.76
C LEU A 240 21.43 9.07 3.58
N MET A 241 21.96 8.00 3.00
CA MET A 241 22.17 6.71 3.69
C MET A 241 23.45 6.71 4.56
N ASP A 242 24.37 7.63 4.30
CA ASP A 242 25.60 7.77 5.05
C ASP A 242 25.36 8.54 6.36
N GLN A 243 25.60 7.88 7.49
CA GLN A 243 25.44 8.49 8.82
C GLN A 243 26.46 9.63 9.10
N ASP A 244 27.59 9.63 8.40
CA ASP A 244 28.64 10.64 8.53
C ASP A 244 28.40 11.89 7.65
N SER A 245 27.31 11.91 6.89
CA SER A 245 26.94 13.05 6.06
C SER A 245 26.69 14.31 6.90
N THR A 246 27.23 15.44 6.43
CA THR A 246 27.07 16.73 7.12
C THR A 246 25.64 17.25 7.03
N ASP A 247 25.25 18.10 8.00
CA ASP A 247 23.94 18.77 7.99
C ASP A 247 23.72 19.57 6.71
N GLU A 248 24.72 20.24 6.18
CA GLU A 248 24.64 21.01 4.96
C GLU A 248 24.34 20.15 3.73
N GLN A 249 24.95 18.95 3.64
CA GLN A 249 24.69 18.01 2.56
C GLN A 249 23.26 17.50 2.61
N VAL A 250 22.80 17.06 3.79
CA VAL A 250 21.43 16.56 4.00
C VAL A 250 20.41 17.67 3.73
N MET A 251 20.64 18.89 4.21
CA MET A 251 19.79 20.04 3.98
C MET A 251 19.69 20.39 2.49
N GLY A 252 20.80 20.40 1.76
CA GLY A 252 20.81 20.68 0.33
C GLY A 252 20.00 19.68 -0.49
N ILE A 253 20.05 18.39 -0.13
CA ILE A 253 19.26 17.34 -0.77
C ILE A 253 17.78 17.49 -0.38
N SER A 254 17.47 17.63 0.91
CA SER A 254 16.11 17.79 1.41
C SER A 254 15.40 19.00 0.79
N ASN A 255 16.12 20.10 0.60
CA ASN A 255 15.59 21.31 -0.04
C ASN A 255 15.22 21.05 -1.52
N ARG A 256 16.09 20.39 -2.29
CA ARG A 256 15.76 20.03 -3.69
C ARG A 256 14.56 19.09 -3.78
N PHE A 257 14.49 18.14 -2.88
CA PHE A 257 13.38 17.18 -2.83
C PHE A 257 12.07 17.89 -2.42
N SER A 258 12.09 18.75 -1.40
CA SER A 258 10.92 19.52 -0.96
C SER A 258 10.40 20.48 -2.02
N MET A 259 11.28 21.04 -2.88
CA MET A 259 10.86 21.84 -4.02
C MET A 259 10.06 21.02 -5.05
N GLN A 260 10.47 19.77 -5.35
CA GLN A 260 9.71 18.89 -6.22
C GLN A 260 8.34 18.55 -5.59
N VAL A 261 8.32 18.23 -4.29
CA VAL A 261 7.08 17.98 -3.53
C VAL A 261 6.14 19.18 -3.63
N ASN A 262 6.65 20.41 -3.40
CA ASN A 262 5.84 21.62 -3.48
C ASN A 262 5.28 21.87 -4.89
N GLN A 263 6.08 21.59 -5.93
CA GLN A 263 5.62 21.69 -7.32
C GLN A 263 4.48 20.72 -7.61
N MET A 264 4.58 19.48 -7.11
CA MET A 264 3.54 18.48 -7.30
C MET A 264 2.25 18.81 -6.54
N ILE A 265 2.38 19.29 -5.30
CA ILE A 265 1.23 19.77 -4.50
C ILE A 265 0.55 20.94 -5.21
N SER A 266 1.32 21.90 -5.70
CA SER A 266 0.79 23.08 -6.41
C SER A 266 0.06 22.67 -7.71
N SER A 267 0.68 21.78 -8.48
CA SER A 267 0.09 21.24 -9.72
C SER A 267 -1.19 20.47 -9.46
N TYR A 268 -1.22 19.65 -8.40
CA TYR A 268 -2.41 18.93 -7.98
C TYR A 268 -3.54 19.88 -7.58
N THR A 269 -3.26 20.85 -6.71
CA THR A 269 -4.24 21.82 -6.21
C THR A 269 -4.85 22.64 -7.35
N ALA A 270 -4.01 23.08 -8.29
CA ALA A 270 -4.46 23.82 -9.47
C ALA A 270 -5.34 22.98 -10.41
N LYS A 271 -4.91 21.72 -10.68
CA LYS A 271 -5.62 20.82 -11.58
C LYS A 271 -7.00 20.41 -11.05
N TYR A 272 -7.06 20.05 -9.76
CA TYR A 272 -8.28 19.52 -9.16
C TYR A 272 -9.12 20.56 -8.41
N LYS A 273 -8.66 21.82 -8.35
CA LYS A 273 -9.33 22.93 -7.66
C LYS A 273 -9.73 22.56 -6.22
N THR A 274 -8.85 21.85 -5.53
CA THR A 274 -9.06 21.39 -4.16
C THR A 274 -8.65 22.46 -3.16
N GLN A 275 -9.01 22.23 -1.88
CA GLN A 275 -8.44 22.96 -0.76
C GLN A 275 -6.91 22.73 -0.70
N GLN A 276 -6.22 23.62 -0.02
CA GLN A 276 -4.78 23.47 0.19
C GLN A 276 -4.51 22.23 1.05
N ILE A 277 -3.38 21.58 0.78
CA ILE A 277 -2.88 20.49 1.63
C ILE A 277 -2.27 21.12 2.88
N GLU A 278 -2.85 20.81 4.03
CA GLU A 278 -2.41 21.34 5.32
C GLU A 278 -1.36 20.44 5.99
N THR A 279 -1.40 19.15 5.70
CA THR A 279 -0.51 18.16 6.34
C THR A 279 0.19 17.30 5.29
N LEU A 280 1.50 17.18 5.45
CA LEU A 280 2.38 16.29 4.71
C LEU A 280 3.02 15.28 5.66
N LEU A 281 2.74 14.01 5.44
CA LEU A 281 3.30 12.91 6.22
C LEU A 281 4.52 12.34 5.48
N ILE A 282 5.65 12.19 6.16
CA ILE A 282 6.86 11.60 5.58
C ILE A 282 7.01 10.17 6.11
N SER A 283 7.00 9.21 5.19
CA SER A 283 7.40 7.82 5.43
C SER A 283 8.83 7.63 4.93
N SER A 284 9.73 7.12 5.78
CA SER A 284 11.11 6.93 5.39
C SER A 284 11.80 5.84 6.20
N SER A 285 12.64 5.08 5.50
CA SER A 285 13.59 4.15 6.10
C SER A 285 15.03 4.69 6.15
N MET A 286 15.22 5.94 5.75
CA MET A 286 16.55 6.59 5.80
C MET A 286 16.89 7.04 7.22
N PRO A 287 18.19 7.05 7.60
CA PRO A 287 18.63 7.70 8.83
C PRO A 287 18.32 9.20 8.78
N ASN A 288 18.32 9.86 9.93
CA ASN A 288 18.14 11.31 10.05
C ASN A 288 16.80 11.86 9.54
N ILE A 289 15.73 11.08 9.63
CA ILE A 289 14.38 11.50 9.18
C ILE A 289 13.93 12.79 9.88
N GLU A 290 14.25 12.97 11.17
CA GLU A 290 13.89 14.15 11.94
C GLU A 290 14.52 15.42 11.35
N ARG A 291 15.79 15.35 10.93
CA ARG A 291 16.47 16.46 10.24
C ARG A 291 15.80 16.79 8.92
N THR A 292 15.43 15.77 8.17
CA THR A 292 14.68 15.93 6.92
C THR A 292 13.34 16.62 7.16
N VAL A 293 12.59 16.25 8.18
CA VAL A 293 11.31 16.88 8.55
C VAL A 293 11.51 18.35 8.91
N VAL A 294 12.56 18.71 9.68
CA VAL A 294 12.89 20.10 10.00
C VAL A 294 13.13 20.90 8.72
N ASN A 295 13.97 20.40 7.82
CA ASN A 295 14.27 21.05 6.55
C ASN A 295 13.02 21.23 5.66
N PHE A 296 12.13 20.24 5.67
CA PHE A 296 10.85 20.33 4.92
C PHE A 296 9.91 21.38 5.52
N ASN A 297 9.81 21.48 6.85
CA ASN A 297 8.99 22.51 7.50
C ASN A 297 9.50 23.93 7.18
N GLU A 298 10.82 24.12 7.09
CA GLU A 298 11.42 25.39 6.67
C GLU A 298 11.12 25.72 5.19
N ALA A 299 11.21 24.71 4.32
CA ALA A 299 10.97 24.85 2.88
C ALA A 299 9.47 24.98 2.52
N LEU A 300 8.58 24.44 3.35
CA LEU A 300 7.14 24.39 3.13
C LEU A 300 6.36 25.05 4.29
N PRO A 301 6.55 26.34 4.57
CA PRO A 301 6.08 27.00 5.81
C PRO A 301 4.54 27.04 5.96
N LYS A 302 3.80 26.70 4.90
CA LYS A 302 2.32 26.67 4.91
C LYS A 302 1.76 25.27 5.13
N ILE A 303 2.63 24.25 5.20
CA ILE A 303 2.25 22.85 5.31
C ILE A 303 2.89 22.31 6.59
N ASN A 304 2.09 21.68 7.45
CA ASN A 304 2.62 20.97 8.62
C ASN A 304 3.26 19.65 8.15
N VAL A 305 4.57 19.53 8.25
CA VAL A 305 5.32 18.34 7.86
C VAL A 305 5.67 17.54 9.10
N GLU A 306 5.29 16.29 9.13
CA GLU A 306 5.56 15.38 10.25
C GLU A 306 5.95 13.98 9.77
N VAL A 307 6.65 13.21 10.60
CA VAL A 307 6.90 11.80 10.35
C VAL A 307 5.56 11.04 10.38
N PHE A 308 5.34 10.17 9.42
CA PHE A 308 4.15 9.33 9.39
C PHE A 308 4.19 8.29 10.52
N ASP A 309 3.53 8.58 11.63
CA ASP A 309 3.30 7.57 12.66
C ASP A 309 2.22 6.59 12.20
N SER A 310 2.65 5.45 11.69
CA SER A 310 1.78 4.39 11.17
C SER A 310 1.08 3.58 12.27
N LEU A 311 1.47 3.75 13.53
CA LEU A 311 0.88 3.10 14.70
C LEU A 311 -0.08 3.99 15.48
N LEU A 312 -0.23 5.25 15.09
CA LEU A 312 -1.21 6.14 15.71
C LEU A 312 -2.63 5.54 15.61
N ASN A 313 -3.31 5.42 16.73
CA ASN A 313 -4.61 4.74 16.88
C ASN A 313 -4.58 3.20 16.77
N VAL A 314 -3.39 2.59 16.74
CA VAL A 314 -3.21 1.15 16.87
C VAL A 314 -2.75 0.84 18.28
N GLU A 315 -3.43 -0.08 18.95
CA GLU A 315 -3.00 -0.56 20.26
C GLU A 315 -1.74 -1.41 20.12
N VAL A 316 -0.65 -1.00 20.76
CA VAL A 316 0.64 -1.69 20.71
C VAL A 316 0.93 -2.30 22.09
N PRO A 317 0.93 -3.65 22.23
CA PRO A 317 1.31 -4.32 23.46
C PRO A 317 2.75 -3.99 23.88
N GLU A 318 3.00 -3.89 25.19
CA GLU A 318 4.32 -3.54 25.75
C GLU A 318 5.49 -4.33 25.16
N ASN A 319 5.30 -5.63 24.99
CA ASN A 319 6.34 -6.52 24.44
C ASN A 319 6.64 -6.30 22.94
N LEU A 320 5.87 -5.47 22.26
CA LEU A 320 6.06 -5.10 20.85
C LEU A 320 6.47 -3.64 20.67
N GLN A 321 6.40 -2.80 21.70
CA GLN A 321 6.70 -1.36 21.61
C GLN A 321 8.12 -1.12 21.08
N GLU A 322 9.12 -1.75 21.72
CA GLU A 322 10.52 -1.61 21.30
C GLU A 322 10.75 -2.07 19.85
N LYS A 323 10.12 -3.18 19.44
CA LYS A 323 10.26 -3.71 18.07
C LYS A 323 9.54 -2.88 17.02
N SER A 324 8.47 -2.21 17.38
CA SER A 324 7.64 -1.42 16.47
C SER A 324 8.19 -0.01 16.22
N THR A 325 9.09 0.46 17.09
CA THR A 325 9.77 1.75 16.99
C THR A 325 11.28 1.61 16.87
N ALA A 326 11.80 0.36 16.87
CA ALA A 326 13.22 0.04 16.93
C ALA A 326 14.02 0.79 15.84
N GLU A 327 15.09 1.40 16.27
CA GLU A 327 16.17 2.03 15.49
C GLU A 327 15.79 3.23 14.61
N LEU A 328 14.57 3.32 14.12
CA LEU A 328 14.20 4.38 13.19
C LEU A 328 12.91 5.10 13.64
N ASN A 329 11.78 4.64 13.16
CA ASN A 329 10.46 5.20 13.45
C ASN A 329 9.37 4.24 12.94
N SER A 330 8.11 4.42 13.37
CA SER A 330 7.01 3.53 12.99
C SER A 330 6.66 3.59 11.49
N SER A 331 7.06 4.66 10.77
CA SER A 331 6.73 4.83 9.35
C SER A 331 7.31 3.72 8.47
N ILE A 332 8.43 3.09 8.87
CA ILE A 332 9.02 1.98 8.12
C ILE A 332 8.09 0.78 7.98
N PHE A 333 7.13 0.64 8.89
CA PHE A 333 6.14 -0.43 8.86
C PHE A 333 4.85 -0.06 8.14
N SER A 334 4.73 1.15 7.58
CA SER A 334 3.49 1.66 6.98
C SER A 334 2.90 0.69 5.94
N SER A 335 3.71 0.23 4.99
CA SER A 335 3.28 -0.75 3.99
C SER A 335 2.88 -2.08 4.61
N ALA A 336 3.71 -2.67 5.49
CA ALA A 336 3.40 -3.94 6.14
C ALA A 336 2.14 -3.87 7.02
N LEU A 337 1.93 -2.77 7.75
CA LEU A 337 0.72 -2.53 8.54
C LEU A 337 -0.52 -2.37 7.66
N GLY A 338 -0.41 -1.60 6.58
CA GLY A 338 -1.52 -1.45 5.65
C GLY A 338 -1.90 -2.77 4.96
N LEU A 339 -0.92 -3.61 4.61
CA LEU A 339 -1.14 -4.96 4.13
C LEU A 339 -1.80 -5.85 5.19
N ALA A 340 -1.44 -5.70 6.47
CA ALA A 340 -2.03 -6.46 7.56
C ALA A 340 -3.51 -6.10 7.85
N THR A 341 -4.01 -4.99 7.30
CA THR A 341 -5.45 -4.67 7.35
C THR A 341 -6.28 -5.51 6.38
N ARG A 342 -5.61 -6.14 5.38
CA ARG A 342 -6.27 -6.94 4.36
C ARG A 342 -6.75 -8.26 4.93
N LYS A 343 -7.78 -8.80 4.33
CA LYS A 343 -8.35 -10.10 4.70
C LYS A 343 -8.56 -10.95 3.45
N LEU A 344 -8.43 -12.25 3.59
CA LEU A 344 -8.92 -13.18 2.57
C LEU A 344 -10.45 -13.25 2.69
N ASP A 345 -11.13 -12.40 1.97
CA ASP A 345 -12.58 -12.27 2.04
C ASP A 345 -13.28 -13.43 1.29
N VAL A 346 -13.27 -14.61 1.92
CA VAL A 346 -13.77 -15.87 1.34
C VAL A 346 -15.24 -15.75 0.92
N PHE A 347 -16.05 -15.00 1.68
CA PHE A 347 -17.50 -14.88 1.47
C PHE A 347 -17.97 -13.53 0.96
N GLY A 348 -17.04 -12.61 0.64
CA GLY A 348 -17.39 -11.25 0.19
C GLY A 348 -17.94 -10.35 1.31
N TYR A 349 -17.57 -10.61 2.55
CA TYR A 349 -18.07 -9.87 3.71
C TYR A 349 -17.44 -8.50 3.88
N TYR A 350 -16.13 -8.41 3.65
CA TYR A 350 -15.38 -7.19 3.94
C TYR A 350 -15.60 -6.07 2.90
N GLU A 351 -16.00 -6.41 1.70
CA GLU A 351 -16.44 -5.47 0.68
C GLU A 351 -17.59 -4.57 1.17
N TYR A 352 -18.46 -5.10 2.06
CA TYR A 352 -19.59 -4.36 2.62
C TYR A 352 -19.27 -3.64 3.94
N VAL A 353 -18.19 -4.00 4.61
CA VAL A 353 -17.86 -3.50 5.96
C VAL A 353 -16.81 -2.42 5.96
N THR A 354 -15.78 -2.56 5.15
CA THR A 354 -14.61 -1.68 5.23
C THR A 354 -14.66 -0.50 4.28
N GLY A 355 -15.39 -0.60 3.16
CA GLY A 355 -15.40 0.45 2.13
C GLY A 355 -14.00 0.82 1.62
N THR A 356 -12.99 0.03 1.97
CA THR A 356 -11.60 0.27 1.59
C THR A 356 -11.35 -0.11 0.15
N ASN A 357 -10.45 0.60 -0.52
CA ASN A 357 -9.93 0.21 -1.82
C ASN A 357 -9.16 -1.10 -1.70
N ASN A 358 -9.80 -2.19 -2.11
CA ASN A 358 -9.24 -3.53 -2.01
C ASN A 358 -8.47 -3.90 -3.29
N ILE A 359 -7.44 -3.13 -3.62
CA ILE A 359 -6.59 -3.43 -4.77
C ILE A 359 -5.98 -4.82 -4.57
N ASN A 360 -6.14 -5.66 -5.57
CA ASN A 360 -5.53 -6.98 -5.57
C ASN A 360 -5.12 -7.37 -6.99
N LEU A 361 -3.83 -7.31 -7.23
CA LEU A 361 -3.19 -7.70 -8.48
C LEU A 361 -2.76 -9.18 -8.48
N LEU A 362 -3.25 -9.99 -7.54
CA LEU A 362 -2.95 -11.42 -7.52
C LEU A 362 -3.52 -12.07 -8.80
N PRO A 363 -2.70 -12.73 -9.63
CA PRO A 363 -3.17 -13.51 -10.74
C PRO A 363 -4.12 -14.62 -10.26
N ASN A 364 -5.22 -14.85 -10.98
CA ASN A 364 -6.22 -15.87 -10.63
C ASN A 364 -6.84 -15.73 -9.22
N ARG A 365 -6.97 -14.51 -8.70
CA ARG A 365 -7.50 -14.21 -7.36
C ARG A 365 -8.84 -14.87 -7.06
N ASP A 366 -9.72 -14.99 -8.05
CA ASP A 366 -11.02 -15.65 -7.88
C ASP A 366 -10.88 -17.16 -7.68
N SER A 367 -9.91 -17.80 -8.33
CA SER A 367 -9.59 -19.21 -8.11
C SER A 367 -9.05 -19.46 -6.70
N VAL A 368 -8.15 -18.62 -6.22
CA VAL A 368 -7.60 -18.68 -4.85
C VAL A 368 -8.73 -18.54 -3.82
N LYS A 369 -9.60 -17.55 -3.99
CA LYS A 369 -10.78 -17.35 -3.13
C LYS A 369 -11.70 -18.57 -3.11
N ASN A 370 -11.97 -19.15 -4.27
CA ASN A 370 -12.81 -20.34 -4.39
C ASN A 370 -12.17 -21.59 -3.75
N GLN A 371 -10.87 -21.79 -3.91
CA GLN A 371 -10.16 -22.91 -3.28
C GLN A 371 -10.23 -22.82 -1.74
N GLU A 372 -9.99 -21.65 -1.16
CA GLU A 372 -10.07 -21.46 0.28
C GLU A 372 -11.51 -21.62 0.80
N LYS A 373 -12.49 -21.16 0.02
CA LYS A 373 -13.90 -21.42 0.32
C LYS A 373 -14.25 -22.91 0.35
N MET A 374 -13.75 -23.66 -0.61
CA MET A 374 -13.97 -25.13 -0.65
C MET A 374 -13.26 -25.84 0.50
N LYS A 375 -12.04 -25.46 0.86
CA LYS A 375 -11.33 -25.97 2.03
C LYS A 375 -12.08 -25.70 3.33
N PHE A 376 -12.69 -24.51 3.45
CA PHE A 376 -13.51 -24.17 4.62
C PHE A 376 -14.77 -25.02 4.70
N LEU A 377 -15.48 -25.21 3.57
CA LEU A 377 -16.72 -26.00 3.53
C LEU A 377 -16.50 -27.52 3.71
N SER A 378 -15.27 -28.00 3.50
CA SER A 378 -14.91 -29.42 3.64
C SER A 378 -14.44 -29.81 5.05
N ARG A 379 -14.30 -28.86 5.96
CA ARG A 379 -13.97 -29.05 7.39
C ARG A 379 -15.21 -29.04 8.25
#